data_f791698c66a57c4cca7aa54dee20b729
#
_entry.id   f791698c66a57c4cca7aa54dee20b729
#
_cell.length_a   1.000
_cell.length_b   1.000
_cell.length_c   1.000
_cell.angle_alpha   90.00
_cell.angle_beta   90.00
_cell.angle_gamma   90.00
#
_symmetry.space_group_name_H-M   'P 1'
#
loop_
_entity.id
_entity.type
_entity.pdbx_description
1 polymer ?
#
loop_
_entity_poly.entity_id
_entity_poly.type
_entity_poly.pdbx_seq_one_letter_code
_entity_poly.pdbx_strand_id
1 'polypeptide(L)'
;MALDGFETVRIVSAGGGVTAEFVPDANMVCHSLTHRGDELLHAGRGVRAYAERGKTMGVPLLHPWANRLARRSYSVGDTHVALPEPEGRYGLDPNGLPIHGALPGRLRWAVQEPTAADRTSARLRWDGDELLELFPFVHELRIDAWVGDAGLQLITTLRATGDDAVPVSFGYHPYLQPPGAAPRGDWRVSLGASQRLVLDAQMIPTGLTEPLSPQSFQLGDQSWDDGLAGLASPPEFAVTAGARTLTMTFDEGFDFAQVYAPPGQNFICFEPMTAPTNALISGDGLTVVPPGGEHRTAFSIAVADN
;
A
#
# COMPACT_ATOMS: atom_id res chain seq x y z
N MET A 1 5.26 6.08 23.03
CA MET A 1 6.47 5.27 23.36
C MET A 1 7.36 5.27 22.13
N ALA A 2 8.69 5.21 22.26
CA ALA A 2 9.56 5.15 21.10
C ALA A 2 9.72 3.69 20.66
N LEU A 3 9.38 3.37 19.42
CA LEU A 3 9.58 2.08 18.78
C LEU A 3 10.87 2.13 17.95
N ASP A 4 11.89 1.36 18.29
CA ASP A 4 13.20 1.37 17.59
C ASP A 4 13.83 2.77 17.45
N GLY A 5 13.45 3.72 18.33
CA GLY A 5 13.89 5.12 18.28
C GLY A 5 12.99 6.05 17.44
N PHE A 6 11.89 5.54 16.89
CA PHE A 6 10.87 6.34 16.22
C PHE A 6 9.74 6.73 17.16
N GLU A 7 9.22 7.93 17.03
CA GLU A 7 7.97 8.33 17.68
C GLU A 7 6.78 7.67 16.98
N THR A 8 5.75 7.33 17.78
CA THR A 8 4.52 6.71 17.25
C THR A 8 3.30 7.55 17.56
N VAL A 9 2.33 7.52 16.65
CA VAL A 9 0.98 8.06 16.84
C VAL A 9 0.02 6.90 17.02
N ARG A 10 -0.66 6.87 18.15
CA ARG A 10 -1.61 5.82 18.50
C ARG A 10 -3.03 6.35 18.48
N ILE A 11 -3.93 5.61 17.82
CA ILE A 11 -5.39 5.87 17.83
C ILE A 11 -6.13 4.62 18.31
N VAL A 12 -7.26 4.83 19.01
CA VAL A 12 -8.01 3.76 19.68
C VAL A 12 -9.50 3.98 19.42
N SER A 13 -10.22 2.92 19.03
CA SER A 13 -11.67 2.99 18.83
C SER A 13 -12.41 3.35 20.12
N ALA A 14 -13.63 3.90 19.99
CA ALA A 14 -14.44 4.32 21.14
C ALA A 14 -14.74 3.16 22.12
N GLY A 15 -14.91 1.94 21.61
CA GLY A 15 -15.08 0.73 22.40
C GLY A 15 -13.77 0.16 22.97
N GLY A 16 -12.60 0.72 22.59
CA GLY A 16 -11.28 0.25 23.02
C GLY A 16 -10.84 -1.08 22.39
N GLY A 17 -11.66 -1.66 21.52
CA GLY A 17 -11.40 -2.98 20.92
C GLY A 17 -10.41 -2.95 19.77
N VAL A 18 -10.23 -1.81 19.11
CA VAL A 18 -9.29 -1.64 17.98
C VAL A 18 -8.26 -0.57 18.32
N THR A 19 -7.00 -0.86 18.03
CA THR A 19 -5.90 0.11 18.15
C THR A 19 -5.07 0.07 16.88
N ALA A 20 -4.70 1.24 16.36
CA ALA A 20 -3.70 1.38 15.29
C ALA A 20 -2.56 2.29 15.74
N GLU A 21 -1.33 1.93 15.36
CA GLU A 21 -0.12 2.71 15.66
C GLU A 21 0.65 3.02 14.38
N PHE A 22 0.96 4.31 14.19
CA PHE A 22 1.62 4.84 12.99
C PHE A 22 2.98 5.42 13.33
N VAL A 23 3.89 5.41 12.36
CA VAL A 23 5.26 5.97 12.50
C VAL A 23 5.44 7.08 11.45
N PRO A 24 5.29 8.37 11.84
CA PRO A 24 5.40 9.51 10.91
C PRO A 24 6.77 9.61 10.22
N ASP A 25 7.86 9.41 10.96
CA ASP A 25 9.23 9.46 10.43
C ASP A 25 9.65 8.21 9.62
N ALA A 26 8.74 7.24 9.45
CA ALA A 26 8.89 6.09 8.59
C ALA A 26 7.69 6.00 7.64
N ASN A 27 7.47 7.05 6.85
CA ASN A 27 6.42 7.12 5.84
C ASN A 27 5.00 6.87 6.38
N MET A 28 4.69 7.33 7.59
CA MET A 28 3.39 7.16 8.24
C MET A 28 2.89 5.69 8.23
N VAL A 29 3.82 4.72 8.22
CA VAL A 29 3.44 3.30 8.19
C VAL A 29 2.59 2.94 9.41
N CYS A 30 1.44 2.30 9.18
CA CYS A 30 0.73 1.62 10.26
C CYS A 30 1.49 0.34 10.57
N HIS A 31 2.28 0.36 11.63
CA HIS A 31 3.14 -0.77 11.99
C HIS A 31 2.43 -1.82 12.84
N SER A 32 1.33 -1.46 13.48
CA SER A 32 0.50 -2.33 14.31
C SER A 32 -0.97 -1.94 14.16
N LEU A 33 -1.81 -2.95 13.98
CA LEU A 33 -3.26 -2.88 14.04
C LEU A 33 -3.75 -4.04 14.88
N THR A 34 -4.31 -3.75 16.05
CA THR A 34 -4.82 -4.80 16.94
C THR A 34 -6.33 -4.77 17.03
N HIS A 35 -6.95 -5.95 17.11
CA HIS A 35 -8.36 -6.12 17.39
C HIS A 35 -8.54 -7.05 18.58
N ARG A 36 -9.10 -6.52 19.71
CA ARG A 36 -9.26 -7.23 20.97
C ARG A 36 -7.96 -7.85 21.52
N GLY A 37 -6.85 -7.15 21.27
CA GLY A 37 -5.51 -7.55 21.70
C GLY A 37 -4.74 -8.45 20.75
N ASP A 38 -5.36 -8.98 19.68
CA ASP A 38 -4.68 -9.75 18.65
C ASP A 38 -4.10 -8.83 17.58
N GLU A 39 -2.82 -9.00 17.24
CA GLU A 39 -2.16 -8.28 16.14
C GLU A 39 -2.62 -8.84 14.79
N LEU A 40 -2.97 -7.94 13.87
CA LEU A 40 -3.49 -8.25 12.54
C LEU A 40 -2.47 -8.02 11.43
N LEU A 41 -1.32 -7.42 11.75
CA LEU A 41 -0.29 -7.06 10.79
C LEU A 41 1.00 -7.82 11.06
N HIS A 42 1.64 -8.27 9.99
CA HIS A 42 2.96 -8.89 10.09
C HIS A 42 4.05 -7.79 10.17
N ALA A 43 4.88 -7.87 11.21
CA ALA A 43 5.90 -6.87 11.52
C ALA A 43 7.16 -6.93 10.64
N GLY A 44 7.23 -7.86 9.68
CA GLY A 44 8.38 -7.99 8.79
C GLY A 44 9.72 -8.09 9.53
N ARG A 45 10.64 -7.17 9.18
CA ARG A 45 11.95 -7.02 9.84
C ARG A 45 12.01 -5.80 10.77
N GLY A 46 10.86 -5.23 11.11
CA GLY A 46 10.70 -4.07 11.96
C GLY A 46 10.85 -2.72 11.24
N VAL A 47 10.42 -1.67 11.95
CA VAL A 47 10.32 -0.30 11.42
C VAL A 47 11.68 0.24 10.95
N ARG A 48 12.77 -0.03 11.66
CA ARG A 48 14.11 0.41 11.25
C ARG A 48 14.52 -0.19 9.90
N ALA A 49 14.28 -1.48 9.68
CA ALA A 49 14.60 -2.13 8.40
C ALA A 49 13.72 -1.62 7.26
N TYR A 50 12.49 -1.25 7.56
CA TYR A 50 11.59 -0.59 6.61
C TYR A 50 12.10 0.81 6.26
N ALA A 51 12.35 1.67 7.24
CA ALA A 51 12.79 3.04 7.01
C ALA A 51 14.12 3.13 6.23
N GLU A 52 15.13 2.35 6.65
CA GLU A 52 16.48 2.45 6.10
C GLU A 52 16.68 1.66 4.80
N ARG A 53 15.94 0.57 4.58
CA ARG A 53 16.20 -0.39 3.48
C ARG A 53 14.97 -0.76 2.68
N GLY A 54 13.81 -0.12 2.92
CA GLY A 54 12.57 -0.41 2.20
C GLY A 54 12.03 -1.83 2.42
N LYS A 55 12.36 -2.49 3.56
CA LYS A 55 11.84 -3.84 3.88
C LYS A 55 10.42 -3.71 4.40
N THR A 56 9.48 -3.76 3.49
CA THR A 56 8.05 -3.54 3.71
C THR A 56 7.48 -4.38 4.85
N MET A 57 6.53 -3.81 5.60
CA MET A 57 5.87 -4.37 6.76
C MET A 57 4.61 -3.59 7.12
N GLY A 58 3.73 -4.15 7.93
CA GLY A 58 2.54 -3.42 8.38
C GLY A 58 1.64 -2.99 7.21
N VAL A 59 1.29 -1.71 7.13
CA VAL A 59 0.54 -1.10 6.03
C VAL A 59 1.36 0.05 5.42
N PRO A 60 2.36 -0.23 4.58
CA PRO A 60 3.21 0.79 3.99
C PRO A 60 2.54 1.44 2.78
N LEU A 61 2.64 2.76 2.66
CA LEU A 61 2.39 3.50 1.42
C LEU A 61 3.59 3.31 0.48
N LEU A 62 3.31 3.02 -0.78
CA LEU A 62 4.27 2.90 -1.88
C LEU A 62 4.14 4.13 -2.78
N HIS A 63 5.02 5.10 -2.65
CA HIS A 63 4.93 6.38 -3.33
C HIS A 63 6.31 6.85 -3.83
N PRO A 64 6.44 7.43 -5.02
CA PRO A 64 5.41 7.88 -5.96
C PRO A 64 4.91 6.79 -6.92
N TRP A 65 5.49 5.61 -6.93
CA TRP A 65 4.96 4.47 -7.68
C TRP A 65 4.86 3.22 -6.79
N ALA A 66 3.81 2.44 -7.02
CA ALA A 66 3.67 1.12 -6.45
C ALA A 66 4.29 0.07 -7.39
N ASN A 67 4.78 -1.03 -6.82
CA ASN A 67 5.38 -2.12 -7.55
C ASN A 67 6.56 -1.67 -8.44
N ARG A 68 6.81 -2.30 -9.59
CA ARG A 68 8.03 -2.18 -10.42
C ARG A 68 7.92 -1.12 -11.53
N LEU A 69 9.07 -0.55 -11.90
CA LEU A 69 9.26 0.12 -13.19
C LEU A 69 10.19 -0.74 -14.05
N ALA A 70 9.84 -0.94 -15.33
CA ALA A 70 10.60 -1.78 -16.26
C ALA A 70 12.01 -1.25 -16.58
N ARG A 71 12.31 -0.01 -16.24
CA ARG A 71 13.61 0.65 -16.44
C ARG A 71 13.74 1.85 -15.51
N ARG A 72 14.97 2.40 -15.43
CA ARG A 72 15.32 3.58 -14.61
C ARG A 72 15.01 4.91 -15.30
N SER A 73 14.02 4.95 -16.19
CA SER A 73 13.55 6.19 -16.79
C SER A 73 12.09 6.07 -17.20
N TYR A 74 11.37 7.19 -17.16
CA TYR A 74 9.98 7.27 -17.60
C TYR A 74 9.69 8.67 -18.13
N SER A 75 8.54 8.83 -18.81
CA SER A 75 8.07 10.13 -19.28
C SER A 75 6.58 10.26 -19.03
N VAL A 76 6.16 11.43 -18.54
CA VAL A 76 4.75 11.78 -18.38
C VAL A 76 4.54 13.13 -19.06
N GLY A 77 3.71 13.17 -20.09
CA GLY A 77 3.62 14.33 -20.98
C GLY A 77 4.99 14.67 -21.56
N ASP A 78 5.39 15.91 -21.46
CA ASP A 78 6.69 16.43 -21.94
C ASP A 78 7.83 16.26 -20.92
N THR A 79 7.53 15.81 -19.70
CA THR A 79 8.51 15.63 -18.62
C THR A 79 9.20 14.28 -18.74
N HIS A 80 10.51 14.27 -18.98
CA HIS A 80 11.36 13.08 -18.99
C HIS A 80 12.14 12.98 -17.68
N VAL A 81 12.10 11.79 -17.04
CA VAL A 81 12.78 11.49 -15.78
C VAL A 81 13.77 10.35 -15.98
N ALA A 82 15.04 10.60 -15.64
CA ALA A 82 16.05 9.58 -15.48
C ALA A 82 16.32 9.40 -13.98
N LEU A 83 15.95 8.24 -13.42
CA LEU A 83 16.16 7.97 -12.00
C LEU A 83 17.65 7.98 -11.67
N PRO A 84 18.05 8.65 -10.58
CA PRO A 84 19.45 8.63 -10.10
C PRO A 84 19.87 7.23 -9.67
N GLU A 85 21.12 7.07 -9.23
CA GLU A 85 21.56 5.81 -8.63
C GLU A 85 20.70 5.43 -7.40
N PRO A 86 20.36 4.14 -7.19
CA PRO A 86 19.34 3.73 -6.22
C PRO A 86 19.75 3.91 -4.77
N GLU A 87 21.07 3.95 -4.47
CA GLU A 87 21.62 3.91 -3.11
C GLU A 87 21.00 4.98 -2.19
N GLY A 88 20.28 4.51 -1.17
CA GLY A 88 19.60 5.35 -0.19
C GLY A 88 18.43 6.18 -0.75
N ARG A 89 17.92 5.91 -1.95
CA ARG A 89 16.85 6.67 -2.61
C ARG A 89 15.60 5.85 -2.88
N TYR A 90 15.75 4.68 -3.49
CA TYR A 90 14.67 3.73 -3.77
C TYR A 90 15.19 2.29 -3.76
N GLY A 91 14.27 1.32 -3.68
CA GLY A 91 14.59 -0.11 -3.68
C GLY A 91 14.78 -0.68 -5.09
N LEU A 92 15.51 -1.81 -5.16
CA LEU A 92 15.54 -2.66 -6.35
C LEU A 92 14.94 -4.02 -6.03
N ASP A 93 14.24 -4.58 -7.00
CA ASP A 93 13.78 -5.97 -6.97
C ASP A 93 14.92 -6.96 -7.29
N PRO A 94 14.71 -8.29 -7.24
CA PRO A 94 15.75 -9.27 -7.60
C PRO A 94 16.26 -9.17 -9.03
N ASN A 95 15.49 -8.57 -9.95
CA ASN A 95 15.89 -8.36 -11.35
C ASN A 95 16.65 -7.03 -11.55
N GLY A 96 16.85 -6.24 -10.49
CA GLY A 96 17.50 -4.92 -10.55
C GLY A 96 16.57 -3.79 -11.02
N LEU A 97 15.26 -4.02 -11.04
CA LEU A 97 14.27 -3.02 -11.41
C LEU A 97 13.89 -2.13 -10.22
N PRO A 98 13.68 -0.81 -10.43
CA PRO A 98 13.15 0.08 -9.39
C PRO A 98 11.81 -0.41 -8.87
N ILE A 99 11.64 -0.45 -7.54
CA ILE A 99 10.42 -0.97 -6.91
C ILE A 99 9.98 -0.11 -5.72
N HIS A 100 8.68 0.10 -5.58
CA HIS A 100 7.99 0.70 -4.42
C HIS A 100 8.33 2.16 -4.11
N GLY A 101 8.79 2.92 -5.10
CA GLY A 101 9.02 4.36 -4.95
C GLY A 101 10.19 4.73 -4.04
N ALA A 102 10.09 5.88 -3.39
CA ALA A 102 11.13 6.41 -2.53
C ALA A 102 11.30 5.57 -1.24
N LEU A 103 12.53 5.50 -0.70
CA LEU A 103 12.77 4.84 0.58
C LEU A 103 11.99 5.52 1.72
N PRO A 104 11.30 4.76 2.56
CA PRO A 104 10.38 5.28 3.57
C PRO A 104 10.98 6.27 4.56
N GLY A 105 12.22 6.07 4.97
CA GLY A 105 12.91 6.98 5.90
C GLY A 105 13.21 8.38 5.35
N ARG A 106 12.98 8.61 4.05
CA ARG A 106 13.04 9.95 3.42
C ARG A 106 11.71 10.68 3.47
N LEU A 107 10.63 9.97 3.77
CA LEU A 107 9.25 10.46 3.75
C LEU A 107 8.78 10.73 5.17
N ARG A 108 9.04 11.96 5.64
CA ARG A 108 8.67 12.41 6.99
C ARG A 108 7.37 13.16 6.95
N TRP A 109 6.41 12.67 7.71
CA TRP A 109 5.07 13.23 7.74
C TRP A 109 4.88 14.17 8.93
N ALA A 110 4.29 15.32 8.69
CA ALA A 110 3.87 16.24 9.74
C ALA A 110 2.47 15.86 10.22
N VAL A 111 2.38 15.35 11.45
CA VAL A 111 1.10 15.06 12.10
C VAL A 111 0.35 16.35 12.35
N GLN A 112 -0.93 16.38 12.01
CA GLN A 112 -1.80 17.54 12.17
C GLN A 112 -2.46 17.51 13.55
N GLU A 113 -2.31 18.58 14.32
CA GLU A 113 -2.99 18.76 15.60
C GLU A 113 -4.34 19.51 15.42
N PRO A 114 -5.34 19.22 16.24
CA PRO A 114 -5.43 18.18 17.26
C PRO A 114 -5.80 16.81 16.67
N THR A 115 -5.21 15.75 17.21
CA THR A 115 -5.67 14.38 16.95
C THR A 115 -6.81 14.03 17.93
N ALA A 116 -7.86 13.35 17.45
CA ALA A 116 -8.86 12.74 18.33
C ALA A 116 -8.40 11.32 18.74
N ALA A 117 -9.03 10.76 19.79
CA ALA A 117 -8.64 9.44 20.28
C ALA A 117 -8.74 8.34 19.23
N ASP A 118 -9.70 8.44 18.31
CA ASP A 118 -10.04 7.46 17.28
C ASP A 118 -9.50 7.80 15.89
N ARG A 119 -8.81 8.93 15.72
CA ARG A 119 -8.34 9.41 14.40
C ARG A 119 -7.06 10.20 14.47
N THR A 120 -6.33 10.21 13.37
CA THR A 120 -5.18 11.07 13.15
C THR A 120 -5.11 11.52 11.69
N SER A 121 -4.42 12.62 11.45
CA SER A 121 -4.14 13.13 10.10
C SER A 121 -2.69 13.55 10.00
N ALA A 122 -2.06 13.30 8.87
CA ALA A 122 -0.69 13.72 8.60
C ALA A 122 -0.54 14.20 7.16
N ARG A 123 0.47 15.08 6.91
CA ARG A 123 0.79 15.61 5.60
C ARG A 123 2.26 15.40 5.26
N LEU A 124 2.51 15.12 4.00
CA LEU A 124 3.83 15.08 3.39
C LEU A 124 3.85 16.07 2.20
N ARG A 125 4.82 16.98 2.20
CA ARG A 125 5.07 17.85 1.03
C ARG A 125 6.12 17.19 0.15
N TRP A 126 5.78 17.06 -1.13
CA TRP A 126 6.68 16.55 -2.15
C TRP A 126 7.20 17.74 -2.97
N ASP A 127 8.10 18.52 -2.37
CA ASP A 127 8.66 19.75 -2.93
C ASP A 127 10.18 19.91 -2.69
N GLY A 128 10.81 18.93 -2.04
CA GLY A 128 12.25 18.93 -1.79
C GLY A 128 13.07 18.39 -2.97
N ASP A 129 14.24 18.98 -3.23
CA ASP A 129 15.11 18.65 -4.37
C ASP A 129 15.37 17.15 -4.52
N GLU A 130 15.69 16.45 -3.43
CA GLU A 130 15.97 15.01 -3.45
C GLU A 130 14.75 14.14 -3.86
N LEU A 131 13.54 14.58 -3.53
CA LEU A 131 12.31 13.90 -3.91
C LEU A 131 11.96 14.22 -5.37
N LEU A 132 12.17 15.48 -5.79
CA LEU A 132 11.93 15.91 -7.16
C LEU A 132 12.89 15.27 -8.16
N GLU A 133 14.10 14.85 -7.75
CA GLU A 133 14.97 14.03 -8.60
C GLU A 133 14.35 12.68 -8.98
N LEU A 134 13.51 12.11 -8.10
CA LEU A 134 12.81 10.85 -8.36
C LEU A 134 11.50 11.05 -9.10
N PHE A 135 10.79 12.14 -8.80
CA PHE A 135 9.45 12.40 -9.29
C PHE A 135 9.20 13.92 -9.29
N PRO A 136 9.48 14.61 -10.42
CA PRO A 136 9.55 16.07 -10.50
C PRO A 136 8.17 16.75 -10.60
N PHE A 137 7.18 16.22 -9.90
CA PHE A 137 5.82 16.75 -9.88
C PHE A 137 5.48 17.21 -8.47
N VAL A 138 5.45 18.53 -8.26
CA VAL A 138 5.23 19.13 -6.93
C VAL A 138 3.80 18.88 -6.45
N HIS A 139 3.67 18.23 -5.30
CA HIS A 139 2.37 17.89 -4.73
C HIS A 139 2.41 17.75 -3.20
N GLU A 140 1.25 17.66 -2.59
CA GLU A 140 1.06 17.30 -1.19
C GLU A 140 0.29 15.98 -1.10
N LEU A 141 0.71 15.11 -0.20
CA LEU A 141 -0.07 13.97 0.26
C LEU A 141 -0.64 14.27 1.64
N ARG A 142 -1.89 13.87 1.85
CA ARG A 142 -2.52 13.83 3.16
C ARG A 142 -3.05 12.42 3.43
N ILE A 143 -2.74 11.88 4.60
CA ILE A 143 -3.35 10.66 5.13
C ILE A 143 -4.25 11.03 6.27
N ASP A 144 -5.52 10.59 6.21
CA ASP A 144 -6.46 10.58 7.32
C ASP A 144 -6.72 9.13 7.72
N ALA A 145 -6.46 8.80 8.99
CA ALA A 145 -6.69 7.48 9.55
C ALA A 145 -7.76 7.54 10.64
N TRP A 146 -8.67 6.58 10.63
CA TRP A 146 -9.71 6.43 11.62
C TRP A 146 -9.87 4.96 12.01
N VAL A 147 -10.09 4.69 13.32
CA VAL A 147 -10.43 3.36 13.82
C VAL A 147 -11.83 3.34 14.41
N GLY A 148 -12.67 2.45 13.87
CA GLY A 148 -13.96 2.05 14.46
C GLY A 148 -13.84 0.70 15.15
N ASP A 149 -14.94 0.22 15.75
CA ASP A 149 -14.95 -1.05 16.47
C ASP A 149 -14.75 -2.28 15.57
N ALA A 150 -14.94 -2.14 14.25
CA ALA A 150 -14.71 -3.19 13.27
C ALA A 150 -13.28 -3.20 12.69
N GLY A 151 -12.54 -2.09 12.75
CA GLY A 151 -11.21 -2.02 12.13
C GLY A 151 -10.72 -0.60 11.81
N LEU A 152 -9.86 -0.51 10.82
CA LEU A 152 -9.16 0.70 10.37
C LEU A 152 -9.69 1.16 9.02
N GLN A 153 -9.85 2.47 8.83
CA GLN A 153 -9.99 3.12 7.53
C GLN A 153 -8.83 4.08 7.29
N LEU A 154 -8.27 4.03 6.09
CA LEU A 154 -7.26 4.96 5.60
C LEU A 154 -7.77 5.69 4.35
N ILE A 155 -7.64 7.00 4.37
CA ILE A 155 -7.95 7.89 3.25
C ILE A 155 -6.67 8.60 2.87
N THR A 156 -6.32 8.60 1.58
CA THR A 156 -5.17 9.35 1.07
C THR A 156 -5.63 10.34 0.01
N THR A 157 -5.24 11.59 0.17
CA THR A 157 -5.48 12.64 -0.83
C THR A 157 -4.16 13.11 -1.38
N LEU A 158 -3.97 13.02 -2.70
CA LEU A 158 -2.90 13.65 -3.43
C LEU A 158 -3.43 14.95 -4.03
N ARG A 159 -2.77 16.07 -3.74
CA ARG A 159 -3.10 17.38 -4.30
C ARG A 159 -1.93 17.93 -5.12
N ALA A 160 -2.17 18.24 -6.38
CA ALA A 160 -1.20 18.91 -7.23
C ALA A 160 -1.02 20.37 -6.76
N THR A 161 0.14 20.72 -6.20
CA THR A 161 0.42 22.04 -5.61
C THR A 161 1.40 22.87 -6.42
N GLY A 162 2.00 22.29 -7.47
CA GLY A 162 2.84 22.99 -8.46
C GLY A 162 2.05 23.38 -9.70
N ASP A 163 2.80 23.83 -10.71
CA ASP A 163 2.25 24.26 -12.00
C ASP A 163 2.05 23.10 -13.00
N ASP A 164 2.63 21.94 -12.69
CA ASP A 164 2.53 20.74 -13.53
C ASP A 164 1.44 19.78 -13.04
N ALA A 165 0.86 19.03 -13.98
CA ALA A 165 -0.06 17.95 -13.66
C ALA A 165 0.70 16.76 -13.05
N VAL A 166 0.13 16.11 -12.04
CA VAL A 166 0.76 15.05 -11.24
C VAL A 166 0.21 13.67 -11.65
N PRO A 167 1.05 12.74 -12.12
CA PRO A 167 0.62 11.36 -12.37
C PRO A 167 0.41 10.60 -11.06
N VAL A 168 -0.62 9.75 -11.01
CA VAL A 168 -1.04 9.01 -9.82
C VAL A 168 -0.75 7.52 -10.03
N SER A 169 0.31 7.01 -9.39
CA SER A 169 0.76 5.63 -9.52
C SER A 169 1.14 5.00 -8.17
N PHE A 170 0.59 5.49 -7.09
CA PHE A 170 0.86 4.98 -5.74
C PHE A 170 -0.08 3.82 -5.36
N GLY A 171 0.26 3.16 -4.26
CA GLY A 171 -0.56 2.11 -3.67
C GLY A 171 -0.14 1.80 -2.24
N TYR A 172 -0.75 0.78 -1.66
CA TYR A 172 -0.40 0.27 -0.34
C TYR A 172 -0.07 -1.22 -0.41
N HIS A 173 0.73 -1.70 0.54
CA HIS A 173 1.15 -3.11 0.61
C HIS A 173 0.87 -3.71 2.00
N PRO A 174 -0.41 -3.82 2.41
CA PRO A 174 -0.78 -4.31 3.74
C PRO A 174 -0.37 -5.77 3.95
N TYR A 175 0.40 -6.05 4.98
CA TYR A 175 0.82 -7.39 5.39
C TYR A 175 -0.19 -7.96 6.39
N LEU A 176 -1.29 -8.52 5.90
CA LEU A 176 -2.36 -9.04 6.76
C LEU A 176 -1.97 -10.40 7.35
N GLN A 177 -2.03 -10.48 8.66
CA GLN A 177 -1.82 -11.72 9.41
C GLN A 177 -3.12 -12.08 10.14
N PRO A 178 -3.91 -13.06 9.66
CA PRO A 178 -5.12 -13.47 10.36
C PRO A 178 -4.81 -13.92 11.79
N PRO A 179 -5.57 -13.43 12.78
CA PRO A 179 -5.34 -13.82 14.17
C PRO A 179 -5.77 -15.26 14.44
N GLY A 180 -5.10 -15.91 15.39
CA GLY A 180 -5.41 -17.28 15.82
C GLY A 180 -4.38 -18.30 15.39
N ALA A 181 -4.65 -19.57 15.72
CA ALA A 181 -3.73 -20.68 15.53
C ALA A 181 -3.95 -21.47 14.23
N ALA A 182 -4.87 -21.03 13.36
CA ALA A 182 -5.14 -21.74 12.10
C ALA A 182 -3.89 -21.64 11.19
N PRO A 183 -3.34 -22.80 10.76
CA PRO A 183 -2.18 -22.77 9.87
C PRO A 183 -2.56 -22.17 8.51
N ARG A 184 -1.60 -21.54 7.84
CA ARG A 184 -1.76 -20.93 6.51
C ARG A 184 -2.42 -21.90 5.51
N GLY A 185 -2.13 -23.18 5.64
CA GLY A 185 -2.70 -24.22 4.80
C GLY A 185 -4.24 -24.27 4.82
N ASP A 186 -4.85 -23.84 5.91
CA ASP A 186 -6.31 -23.86 6.10
C ASP A 186 -6.97 -22.50 5.80
N TRP A 187 -6.19 -21.47 5.45
CA TRP A 187 -6.74 -20.17 5.13
C TRP A 187 -7.57 -20.21 3.84
N ARG A 188 -8.76 -19.66 3.91
CA ARG A 188 -9.60 -19.46 2.74
C ARG A 188 -9.48 -18.01 2.28
N VAL A 189 -9.14 -17.83 1.01
CA VAL A 189 -8.98 -16.51 0.38
C VAL A 189 -10.15 -16.26 -0.56
N SER A 190 -10.63 -15.00 -0.60
CA SER A 190 -11.58 -14.50 -1.58
C SER A 190 -11.03 -13.23 -2.21
N LEU A 191 -11.09 -13.12 -3.55
CA LEU A 191 -10.53 -12.03 -4.34
C LEU A 191 -11.66 -11.28 -5.06
N GLY A 192 -11.78 -10.00 -4.81
CA GLY A 192 -12.76 -9.09 -5.40
C GLY A 192 -12.38 -8.60 -6.79
N ALA A 193 -11.87 -9.47 -7.65
CA ALA A 193 -11.44 -9.17 -9.02
C ALA A 193 -11.86 -10.27 -9.98
N SER A 194 -11.95 -9.95 -11.27
CA SER A 194 -12.35 -10.90 -12.33
C SER A 194 -11.24 -11.20 -13.33
N GLN A 195 -10.15 -10.44 -13.32
CA GLN A 195 -9.05 -10.57 -14.27
C GLN A 195 -7.69 -10.56 -13.57
N ARG A 196 -6.74 -11.31 -14.14
CA ARG A 196 -5.32 -11.30 -13.79
C ARG A 196 -4.54 -10.63 -14.90
N LEU A 197 -3.57 -9.79 -14.57
CA LEU A 197 -2.64 -9.22 -15.51
C LEU A 197 -1.63 -10.28 -15.96
N VAL A 198 -1.43 -10.43 -17.26
CA VAL A 198 -0.39 -11.32 -17.80
C VAL A 198 0.96 -10.60 -17.69
N LEU A 199 1.89 -11.23 -16.98
CA LEU A 199 3.23 -10.68 -16.70
C LEU A 199 4.28 -11.33 -17.59
N ASP A 200 5.33 -10.56 -17.92
CA ASP A 200 6.55 -11.08 -18.54
C ASP A 200 7.50 -11.72 -17.51
N ALA A 201 8.68 -12.17 -17.97
CA ALA A 201 9.69 -12.80 -17.11
C ALA A 201 10.29 -11.85 -16.07
N GLN A 202 10.11 -10.54 -16.20
CA GLN A 202 10.54 -9.51 -15.24
C GLN A 202 9.41 -9.05 -14.32
N MET A 203 8.26 -9.72 -14.36
CA MET A 203 7.05 -9.38 -13.59
C MET A 203 6.45 -8.03 -13.98
N ILE A 204 6.58 -7.66 -15.26
CA ILE A 204 5.98 -6.45 -15.83
C ILE A 204 4.73 -6.83 -16.64
N PRO A 205 3.60 -6.14 -16.49
CA PRO A 205 2.40 -6.39 -17.29
C PRO A 205 2.66 -6.24 -18.80
N THR A 206 2.18 -7.22 -19.57
CA THR A 206 2.29 -7.24 -21.04
C THR A 206 1.21 -6.43 -21.75
N GLY A 207 0.26 -5.85 -20.98
CA GLY A 207 -0.96 -5.23 -21.50
C GLY A 207 -2.11 -6.22 -21.75
N LEU A 208 -1.87 -7.51 -21.57
CA LEU A 208 -2.90 -8.55 -21.69
C LEU A 208 -3.46 -8.92 -20.31
N THR A 209 -4.71 -9.40 -20.31
CA THR A 209 -5.37 -9.96 -19.12
C THR A 209 -5.90 -11.35 -19.42
N GLU A 210 -6.08 -12.14 -18.38
CA GLU A 210 -6.74 -13.44 -18.43
C GLU A 210 -7.82 -13.54 -17.33
N PRO A 211 -8.86 -14.38 -17.48
CA PRO A 211 -9.87 -14.57 -16.45
C PRO A 211 -9.25 -15.09 -15.14
N LEU A 212 -9.61 -14.45 -14.02
CA LEU A 212 -9.25 -14.92 -12.68
C LEU A 212 -10.24 -15.97 -12.21
N SER A 213 -9.79 -17.22 -12.10
CA SER A 213 -10.62 -18.33 -11.62
C SER A 213 -9.76 -19.41 -10.94
N PRO A 214 -10.17 -19.90 -9.75
CA PRO A 214 -11.32 -19.47 -8.94
C PRO A 214 -11.02 -18.17 -8.19
N GLN A 215 -12.08 -17.39 -7.90
CA GLN A 215 -11.99 -16.17 -7.07
C GLN A 215 -12.01 -16.46 -5.58
N SER A 216 -12.37 -17.68 -5.16
CA SER A 216 -12.31 -18.13 -3.77
C SER A 216 -11.70 -19.53 -3.69
N PHE A 217 -10.68 -19.68 -2.83
CA PHE A 217 -9.89 -20.91 -2.74
C PHE A 217 -9.24 -21.05 -1.37
N GLN A 218 -8.77 -22.26 -1.08
CA GLN A 218 -7.89 -22.52 0.06
C GLN A 218 -6.46 -22.16 -0.32
N LEU A 219 -5.78 -21.34 0.50
CA LEU A 219 -4.45 -20.81 0.16
C LEU A 219 -3.39 -21.93 0.06
N GLY A 220 -3.39 -22.85 1.03
CA GLY A 220 -2.45 -23.96 1.01
C GLY A 220 -0.99 -23.50 0.87
N ASP A 221 -0.25 -24.22 0.03
CA ASP A 221 1.13 -23.88 -0.33
C ASP A 221 1.24 -23.01 -1.60
N GLN A 222 0.11 -22.47 -2.08
CA GLN A 222 0.12 -21.61 -3.27
C GLN A 222 0.97 -20.38 -3.07
N SER A 223 1.68 -19.99 -4.14
CA SER A 223 2.43 -18.74 -4.23
C SER A 223 1.64 -17.74 -5.06
N TRP A 224 1.50 -16.54 -4.56
CA TRP A 224 0.86 -15.43 -5.25
C TRP A 224 1.82 -14.23 -5.32
N ASP A 225 1.98 -13.65 -6.49
CA ASP A 225 2.56 -12.34 -6.77
C ASP A 225 1.92 -11.82 -8.07
N ASP A 226 0.62 -11.55 -8.01
CA ASP A 226 -0.22 -11.36 -9.19
C ASP A 226 -0.91 -10.00 -9.18
N GLY A 227 -0.79 -9.26 -10.27
CA GLY A 227 -1.57 -8.06 -10.54
C GLY A 227 -2.99 -8.41 -10.99
N LEU A 228 -3.98 -7.72 -10.46
CA LEU A 228 -5.39 -7.95 -10.73
C LEU A 228 -6.07 -6.70 -11.25
N ALA A 229 -7.05 -6.92 -12.13
CA ALA A 229 -7.91 -5.90 -12.73
C ALA A 229 -9.38 -6.38 -12.77
N GLY A 230 -10.28 -5.53 -13.27
CA GLY A 230 -11.70 -5.84 -13.31
C GLY A 230 -12.24 -6.06 -11.91
N LEU A 231 -11.97 -5.08 -11.03
CA LEU A 231 -12.38 -5.13 -9.63
C LEU A 231 -13.91 -5.16 -9.49
N ALA A 232 -14.41 -5.88 -8.50
CA ALA A 232 -15.83 -5.89 -8.11
C ALA A 232 -16.28 -4.51 -7.61
N SER A 233 -17.55 -4.34 -7.31
CA SER A 233 -18.08 -3.11 -6.73
C SER A 233 -19.03 -3.44 -5.57
N PRO A 234 -18.64 -3.21 -4.31
CA PRO A 234 -17.29 -2.80 -3.87
C PRO A 234 -16.23 -3.90 -4.08
N PRO A 235 -14.95 -3.57 -4.26
CA PRO A 235 -13.86 -4.53 -4.32
C PRO A 235 -13.51 -5.03 -2.92
N GLU A 236 -13.87 -6.27 -2.59
CA GLU A 236 -13.60 -6.91 -1.31
C GLU A 236 -12.61 -8.06 -1.47
N PHE A 237 -11.54 -8.02 -0.70
CA PHE A 237 -10.54 -9.06 -0.59
C PHE A 237 -10.53 -9.60 0.83
N ALA A 238 -10.65 -10.90 1.00
CA ALA A 238 -10.77 -11.46 2.32
C ALA A 238 -9.89 -12.70 2.54
N VAL A 239 -9.43 -12.85 3.78
CA VAL A 239 -8.79 -14.07 4.26
C VAL A 239 -9.47 -14.54 5.54
N THR A 240 -9.99 -15.76 5.51
CA THR A 240 -10.62 -16.44 6.66
C THR A 240 -9.65 -17.46 7.24
N ALA A 241 -9.40 -17.38 8.55
CA ALA A 241 -8.57 -18.30 9.31
C ALA A 241 -9.32 -18.73 10.58
N GLY A 242 -9.74 -19.99 10.64
CA GLY A 242 -10.59 -20.51 11.72
C GLY A 242 -11.93 -19.77 11.80
N ALA A 243 -12.23 -19.18 12.95
CA ALA A 243 -13.49 -18.48 13.21
C ALA A 243 -13.43 -16.97 12.86
N ARG A 244 -12.37 -16.48 12.24
CA ARG A 244 -12.21 -15.04 11.98
C ARG A 244 -11.89 -14.74 10.52
N THR A 245 -12.46 -13.67 10.03
CA THR A 245 -12.23 -13.16 8.67
C THR A 245 -11.67 -11.74 8.75
N LEU A 246 -10.53 -11.54 8.08
CA LEU A 246 -9.99 -10.21 7.75
C LEU A 246 -10.48 -9.84 6.36
N THR A 247 -11.19 -8.73 6.24
CA THR A 247 -11.65 -8.19 4.97
C THR A 247 -10.99 -6.84 4.71
N MET A 248 -10.47 -6.68 3.53
CA MET A 248 -10.00 -5.40 3.01
C MET A 248 -10.92 -4.95 1.88
N THR A 249 -11.52 -3.79 2.03
CA THR A 249 -12.40 -3.17 1.03
C THR A 249 -11.70 -1.95 0.43
N PHE A 250 -11.64 -1.87 -0.90
CA PHE A 250 -11.15 -0.67 -1.58
C PHE A 250 -12.34 0.25 -1.78
N ASP A 251 -12.47 1.23 -0.88
CA ASP A 251 -13.66 2.08 -0.78
C ASP A 251 -13.74 3.11 -1.90
N GLU A 252 -12.57 3.62 -2.38
CA GLU A 252 -12.50 4.68 -3.40
C GLU A 252 -11.12 4.74 -4.07
N GLY A 253 -11.08 5.02 -5.38
CA GLY A 253 -9.90 5.51 -6.11
C GLY A 253 -8.79 4.47 -6.36
N PHE A 254 -9.05 3.20 -6.15
CA PHE A 254 -8.15 2.10 -6.50
C PHE A 254 -8.80 1.22 -7.56
N ASP A 255 -8.23 1.23 -8.75
CA ASP A 255 -8.75 0.51 -9.93
C ASP A 255 -8.05 -0.82 -10.19
N PHE A 256 -6.95 -1.08 -9.48
CA PHE A 256 -6.12 -2.28 -9.57
C PHE A 256 -5.80 -2.84 -8.19
N ALA A 257 -5.39 -4.11 -8.17
CA ALA A 257 -4.88 -4.76 -6.97
C ALA A 257 -3.62 -5.56 -7.29
N GLN A 258 -2.78 -5.80 -6.27
CA GLN A 258 -1.78 -6.85 -6.27
C GLN A 258 -2.11 -7.80 -5.13
N VAL A 259 -1.92 -9.10 -5.35
CA VAL A 259 -2.00 -10.11 -4.30
C VAL A 259 -0.63 -10.74 -4.15
N TYR A 260 -0.08 -10.67 -2.93
CA TYR A 260 1.21 -11.25 -2.61
C TYR A 260 1.10 -12.19 -1.42
N ALA A 261 1.41 -13.48 -1.60
CA ALA A 261 1.38 -14.49 -0.56
C ALA A 261 2.46 -15.54 -0.81
N PRO A 262 3.72 -15.29 -0.41
CA PRO A 262 4.82 -16.21 -0.65
C PRO A 262 4.66 -17.49 0.19
N PRO A 263 5.10 -18.66 -0.30
CA PRO A 263 5.03 -19.91 0.45
C PRO A 263 5.79 -19.83 1.78
N GLY A 264 5.28 -20.52 2.79
CA GLY A 264 5.92 -20.62 4.11
C GLY A 264 5.88 -19.36 4.96
N GLN A 265 5.20 -18.30 4.51
CA GLN A 265 4.97 -17.09 5.30
C GLN A 265 3.55 -17.06 5.86
N ASN A 266 3.38 -16.50 7.06
CA ASN A 266 2.10 -16.40 7.76
C ASN A 266 1.42 -15.04 7.55
N PHE A 267 1.45 -14.53 6.34
CA PHE A 267 0.73 -13.32 5.93
C PHE A 267 0.24 -13.44 4.49
N ILE A 268 -0.70 -12.60 4.13
CA ILE A 268 -1.14 -12.31 2.77
C ILE A 268 -1.27 -10.82 2.60
N CYS A 269 -0.93 -10.30 1.42
CA CYS A 269 -1.10 -8.90 1.08
C CYS A 269 -2.20 -8.77 0.03
N PHE A 270 -3.15 -7.88 0.29
CA PHE A 270 -4.11 -7.36 -0.68
C PHE A 270 -3.78 -5.90 -0.88
N GLU A 271 -3.19 -5.57 -2.01
CA GLU A 271 -2.55 -4.29 -2.25
C GLU A 271 -3.44 -3.41 -3.14
N PRO A 272 -4.09 -2.36 -2.57
CA PRO A 272 -4.82 -1.40 -3.39
C PRO A 272 -3.85 -0.54 -4.18
N MET A 273 -4.04 -0.46 -5.49
CA MET A 273 -3.20 0.28 -6.43
C MET A 273 -4.03 1.23 -7.27
N THR A 274 -3.57 2.49 -7.41
CA THR A 274 -4.23 3.49 -8.24
C THR A 274 -4.02 3.25 -9.73
N ALA A 275 -2.93 2.56 -10.09
CA ALA A 275 -2.56 2.19 -11.45
C ALA A 275 -1.83 0.84 -11.44
N PRO A 276 -1.76 0.11 -12.55
CA PRO A 276 -1.04 -1.16 -12.60
C PRO A 276 0.48 -0.95 -12.48
N THR A 277 1.19 -2.03 -12.18
CA THR A 277 2.66 -2.06 -12.24
C THR A 277 3.17 -1.44 -13.53
N ASN A 278 4.20 -0.57 -13.44
CA ASN A 278 4.85 0.06 -14.60
C ASN A 278 4.05 1.20 -15.27
N ALA A 279 2.95 1.68 -14.68
CA ALA A 279 2.07 2.67 -15.30
C ALA A 279 2.76 4.01 -15.64
N LEU A 280 3.76 4.45 -14.88
CA LEU A 280 4.57 5.65 -15.23
C LEU A 280 5.33 5.50 -16.56
N ILE A 281 5.56 4.27 -17.02
CA ILE A 281 6.25 3.98 -18.27
C ILE A 281 5.28 3.63 -19.40
N SER A 282 4.27 2.79 -19.11
CA SER A 282 3.30 2.34 -20.12
C SER A 282 2.22 3.37 -20.41
N GLY A 283 1.84 4.17 -19.40
CA GLY A 283 0.68 5.06 -19.45
C GLY A 283 -0.66 4.33 -19.22
N ASP A 284 -0.66 3.01 -19.13
CA ASP A 284 -1.88 2.21 -18.98
C ASP A 284 -2.52 2.46 -17.60
N GLY A 285 -3.80 2.81 -17.59
CA GLY A 285 -4.56 3.08 -16.36
C GLY A 285 -4.02 4.23 -15.50
N LEU A 286 -3.10 5.05 -16.03
CA LEU A 286 -2.49 6.15 -15.30
C LEU A 286 -3.41 7.37 -15.25
N THR A 287 -3.89 7.70 -14.06
CA THR A 287 -4.59 8.96 -13.79
C THR A 287 -3.57 10.10 -13.68
N VAL A 288 -3.93 11.28 -14.21
CA VAL A 288 -3.11 12.50 -14.11
C VAL A 288 -3.97 13.61 -13.52
N VAL A 289 -3.53 14.18 -12.40
CA VAL A 289 -4.24 15.25 -11.67
C VAL A 289 -3.77 16.60 -12.20
N PRO A 290 -4.65 17.46 -12.73
CA PRO A 290 -4.27 18.78 -13.21
C PRO A 290 -3.80 19.69 -12.06
N PRO A 291 -3.03 20.78 -12.35
CA PRO A 291 -2.63 21.75 -11.34
C PRO A 291 -3.80 22.24 -10.49
N GLY A 292 -3.64 22.24 -9.16
CA GLY A 292 -4.66 22.59 -8.19
C GLY A 292 -5.74 21.53 -7.97
N GLY A 293 -5.76 20.44 -8.77
CA GLY A 293 -6.68 19.31 -8.61
C GLY A 293 -6.27 18.37 -7.48
N GLU A 294 -7.16 17.41 -7.20
CA GLU A 294 -6.96 16.39 -6.17
C GLU A 294 -7.35 14.99 -6.70
N HIS A 295 -6.67 13.97 -6.20
CA HIS A 295 -7.07 12.56 -6.31
C HIS A 295 -7.20 11.98 -4.92
N ARG A 296 -8.34 11.35 -4.66
CA ARG A 296 -8.65 10.78 -3.36
C ARG A 296 -8.77 9.26 -3.48
N THR A 297 -8.19 8.56 -2.51
CA THR A 297 -8.32 7.11 -2.38
C THR A 297 -8.73 6.76 -0.95
N ALA A 298 -9.44 5.65 -0.79
CA ALA A 298 -9.80 5.12 0.51
C ALA A 298 -9.83 3.60 0.50
N PHE A 299 -9.41 2.98 1.60
CA PHE A 299 -9.64 1.56 1.88
C PHE A 299 -9.87 1.33 3.36
N SER A 300 -10.50 0.21 3.68
CA SER A 300 -10.73 -0.24 5.05
C SER A 300 -10.21 -1.66 5.27
N ILE A 301 -9.77 -1.95 6.50
CA ILE A 301 -9.41 -3.28 6.99
C ILE A 301 -10.32 -3.59 8.16
N ALA A 302 -11.17 -4.61 8.04
CA ALA A 302 -12.14 -5.00 9.04
C ALA A 302 -11.91 -6.44 9.50
N VAL A 303 -12.31 -6.73 10.75
CA VAL A 303 -12.30 -8.08 11.32
C VAL A 303 -13.70 -8.47 11.73
N ALA A 304 -14.12 -9.65 11.34
CA ALA A 304 -15.37 -10.25 11.79
C ALA A 304 -15.13 -11.63 12.40
N ASP A 305 -15.89 -11.96 13.43
CA ASP A 305 -16.04 -13.33 13.95
C ASP A 305 -17.10 -14.05 13.09
N ASN A 306 -16.83 -15.29 12.64
CA ASN A 306 -17.71 -16.11 11.78
C ASN A 306 -18.71 -16.88 12.61
#